data_704779566f6a3634d6893cb06862f92d
#
_entry.id   704779566f6a3634d6893cb06862f92d
#
_cell.length_a   1.000
_cell.length_b   1.000
_cell.length_c   1.000
_cell.angle_alpha   90.00
_cell.angle_beta   90.00
_cell.angle_gamma   90.00
#
_symmetry.space_group_name_H-M   'P 1'
#
loop_
_entity.id
_entity.type
_entity.pdbx_description
1 polymer ?
#
loop_
_entity_poly.entity_id
_entity_poly.type
_entity_poly.pdbx_seq_one_letter_code
_entity_poly.pdbx_strand_id
1 'polypeptide(L)'
;MEIPSVRRLTSARIPTADGEFTLSLYENSEDDKDHLALVCGEVEGREDVLVRAHSECFTGDVLGSLRCDCGEQLDTSMRRVAEEGQGVIIYLRQEGRGIGLLSKLRAYNLQDEGYDTVEANRMLGHGADERDYAIAATILSDLGVSSVRLLTNNPEKMESLDDHGVDITRREPLEPHVNRHNADYLRTKVNRMRHILDLGPTNGWSKGDPHAGTFRSLKQRAERYFAKNEAPFVTLTYAQSLDGSIASDSGAPLPISGEKALAFTHRLRALHDGILVGIGTVIADDPRLNVRRGEGTHPVPIVLDSSLRFPLDARLLDCDGPDPLIFTGPGADSSRRERLGARGATVVELSCAPEGGVRLESLLDVLGERGVSSVMVEGGAEVLTTFLRRQRVQRIIVTIAPTFVGGRAALDPVAPTGDADAPGDRDAFPRLKNVRQRWYGEDLILEGDPVWPSSE
;
A
#
# COMPACT_ATOMS: atom_id res chain seq x y z
N MET A 1 -14.50 19.78 35.86
CA MET A 1 -15.51 19.95 34.77
C MET A 1 -16.61 18.94 35.03
N GLU A 2 -17.87 19.32 34.87
CA GLU A 2 -18.97 18.33 34.95
C GLU A 2 -18.84 17.39 33.76
N ILE A 3 -19.02 16.09 33.99
CA ILE A 3 -19.00 15.08 32.91
C ILE A 3 -20.32 15.23 32.15
N PRO A 4 -20.29 15.40 30.81
CA PRO A 4 -21.52 15.52 30.03
C PRO A 4 -22.37 14.26 30.18
N SER A 5 -23.69 14.43 30.22
CA SER A 5 -24.60 13.30 30.14
C SER A 5 -25.00 13.04 28.68
N VAL A 6 -25.17 11.77 28.33
CA VAL A 6 -25.69 11.37 27.02
C VAL A 6 -26.93 10.50 27.17
N ARG A 7 -27.83 10.55 26.18
CA ARG A 7 -29.02 9.69 26.13
C ARG A 7 -29.13 9.09 24.73
N ARG A 8 -29.15 7.77 24.66
CA ARG A 8 -29.41 7.05 23.40
C ARG A 8 -30.88 7.24 23.00
N LEU A 9 -31.11 7.86 21.87
CA LEU A 9 -32.45 8.15 21.35
C LEU A 9 -33.03 6.96 20.59
N THR A 10 -32.23 6.36 19.71
CA THR A 10 -32.65 5.23 18.88
C THR A 10 -31.43 4.51 18.32
N SER A 11 -31.64 3.30 17.83
CA SER A 11 -30.61 2.52 17.12
C SER A 11 -31.22 1.83 15.91
N ALA A 12 -30.45 1.69 14.86
CA ALA A 12 -30.85 1.01 13.63
C ALA A 12 -29.69 0.19 13.04
N ARG A 13 -30.01 -0.92 12.41
CA ARG A 13 -29.06 -1.73 11.67
C ARG A 13 -28.73 -1.06 10.34
N ILE A 14 -27.44 -0.89 10.05
CA ILE A 14 -26.92 -0.25 8.84
C ILE A 14 -25.96 -1.22 8.16
N PRO A 15 -26.37 -1.92 7.11
CA PRO A 15 -25.46 -2.68 6.26
C PRO A 15 -24.62 -1.72 5.41
N THR A 16 -23.30 -1.94 5.38
CA THR A 16 -22.35 -1.17 4.58
C THR A 16 -21.54 -2.09 3.69
N ALA A 17 -20.72 -1.52 2.81
CA ALA A 17 -19.81 -2.30 1.96
C ALA A 17 -18.73 -3.08 2.77
N ASP A 18 -18.37 -2.57 3.95
CA ASP A 18 -17.36 -3.19 4.81
C ASP A 18 -17.96 -4.22 5.77
N GLY A 19 -19.22 -4.08 6.14
CA GLY A 19 -19.90 -4.97 7.09
C GLY A 19 -21.19 -4.39 7.64
N GLU A 20 -21.78 -5.08 8.62
CA GLU A 20 -23.02 -4.66 9.27
C GLU A 20 -22.72 -3.95 10.60
N PHE A 21 -23.26 -2.75 10.77
CA PHE A 21 -23.13 -1.95 11.97
C PHE A 21 -24.50 -1.66 12.58
N THR A 22 -24.54 -1.48 13.90
CA THR A 22 -25.65 -0.87 14.60
C THR A 22 -25.32 0.61 14.81
N LEU A 23 -26.06 1.51 14.17
CA LEU A 23 -25.95 2.95 14.33
C LEU A 23 -26.87 3.40 15.45
N SER A 24 -26.32 4.02 16.48
CA SER A 24 -27.03 4.63 17.60
C SER A 24 -26.91 6.14 17.55
N LEU A 25 -28.04 6.84 17.78
CA LEU A 25 -28.11 8.29 17.87
C LEU A 25 -28.14 8.71 19.32
N TYR A 26 -27.32 9.69 19.70
CA TYR A 26 -27.20 10.22 21.05
C TYR A 26 -27.43 11.72 21.09
N GLU A 27 -28.33 12.19 21.97
CA GLU A 27 -28.35 13.57 22.43
C GLU A 27 -27.40 13.73 23.64
N ASN A 28 -27.01 14.95 23.96
CA ASN A 28 -26.12 15.26 25.03
C ASN A 28 -26.53 16.55 25.77
N SER A 29 -25.87 16.83 26.91
CA SER A 29 -26.14 18.01 27.74
C SER A 29 -25.32 19.26 27.37
N GLU A 30 -24.34 19.14 26.45
CA GLU A 30 -23.37 20.19 26.15
C GLU A 30 -23.78 21.04 24.95
N ASP A 31 -24.37 20.42 23.94
CA ASP A 31 -24.75 21.10 22.71
C ASP A 31 -26.05 20.51 22.12
N ASP A 32 -26.63 21.21 21.13
CA ASP A 32 -27.86 20.78 20.42
C ASP A 32 -27.57 19.80 19.27
N LYS A 33 -26.41 19.11 19.27
CA LYS A 33 -26.02 18.21 18.19
C LYS A 33 -26.21 16.76 18.57
N ASP A 34 -26.74 15.98 17.65
CA ASP A 34 -26.82 14.55 17.78
C ASP A 34 -25.48 13.89 17.41
N HIS A 35 -24.88 13.16 18.35
CA HIS A 35 -23.67 12.36 18.10
C HIS A 35 -24.06 10.93 17.76
N LEU A 36 -23.16 10.22 17.09
CA LEU A 36 -23.44 8.89 16.56
C LEU A 36 -22.43 7.87 17.07
N ALA A 37 -22.88 6.64 17.31
CA ALA A 37 -22.01 5.48 17.51
C ALA A 37 -22.37 4.37 16.53
N LEU A 38 -21.38 3.90 15.75
CA LEU A 38 -21.48 2.72 14.90
C LEU A 38 -20.82 1.56 15.63
N VAL A 39 -21.58 0.56 15.99
CA VAL A 39 -21.12 -0.61 16.74
C VAL A 39 -21.14 -1.83 15.82
N CYS A 40 -20.04 -2.55 15.74
CA CYS A 40 -19.94 -3.85 15.10
C CYS A 40 -19.74 -4.93 16.18
N GLY A 41 -20.53 -5.99 16.15
CA GLY A 41 -20.48 -7.08 17.13
C GLY A 41 -20.94 -6.68 18.55
N GLU A 42 -20.61 -7.53 19.53
CA GLU A 42 -20.94 -7.36 20.94
C GLU A 42 -19.79 -6.67 21.67
N VAL A 43 -20.03 -5.47 22.24
CA VAL A 43 -18.99 -4.66 22.89
C VAL A 43 -19.19 -4.45 24.39
N GLU A 44 -20.39 -4.74 24.90
CA GLU A 44 -20.73 -4.58 26.32
C GLU A 44 -19.90 -5.53 27.20
N GLY A 45 -19.25 -5.00 28.22
CA GLY A 45 -18.38 -5.73 29.15
C GLY A 45 -17.07 -6.23 28.50
N ARG A 46 -16.76 -5.84 27.27
CA ARG A 46 -15.55 -6.28 26.57
C ARG A 46 -14.35 -5.40 26.89
N GLU A 47 -13.19 -6.06 26.97
CA GLU A 47 -11.89 -5.40 27.09
C GLU A 47 -11.20 -5.34 25.71
N ASP A 48 -10.27 -4.39 25.56
CA ASP A 48 -9.41 -4.24 24.39
C ASP A 48 -10.19 -4.04 23.07
N VAL A 49 -11.36 -3.36 23.16
CA VAL A 49 -12.24 -3.09 22.02
C VAL A 49 -11.59 -2.11 21.05
N LEU A 50 -11.63 -2.38 19.74
CA LEU A 50 -11.12 -1.46 18.73
C LEU A 50 -12.05 -0.25 18.59
N VAL A 51 -11.56 0.96 18.91
CA VAL A 51 -12.37 2.18 18.94
C VAL A 51 -11.78 3.31 18.10
N ARG A 52 -12.63 4.00 17.37
CA ARG A 52 -12.33 5.28 16.70
C ARG A 52 -13.25 6.37 17.21
N ALA A 53 -12.71 7.42 17.82
CA ALA A 53 -13.42 8.69 17.97
C ALA A 53 -13.13 9.58 16.75
N HIS A 54 -14.12 9.73 15.87
CA HIS A 54 -14.01 10.49 14.63
C HIS A 54 -14.74 11.83 14.77
N SER A 55 -14.04 12.93 14.48
CA SER A 55 -14.65 14.27 14.44
C SER A 55 -15.14 14.54 13.03
N GLU A 56 -16.39 14.93 12.88
CA GLU A 56 -17.04 15.25 11.60
C GLU A 56 -16.16 16.12 10.70
N CYS A 57 -16.13 15.76 9.44
CA CYS A 57 -15.50 16.51 8.38
C CYS A 57 -16.33 16.38 7.10
N PHE A 58 -17.37 17.18 6.93
CA PHE A 58 -18.28 17.09 5.80
C PHE A 58 -17.54 17.03 4.45
N THR A 59 -16.53 17.87 4.29
CA THR A 59 -15.76 17.91 3.03
C THR A 59 -14.96 16.64 2.78
N GLY A 60 -14.41 16.02 3.84
CA GLY A 60 -13.64 14.77 3.74
C GLY A 60 -14.53 13.53 3.69
N ASP A 61 -15.46 13.44 4.64
CA ASP A 61 -16.26 12.24 4.89
C ASP A 61 -17.35 12.05 3.81
N VAL A 62 -17.94 13.15 3.30
CA VAL A 62 -19.05 13.10 2.34
C VAL A 62 -18.61 13.44 0.92
N LEU A 63 -17.77 14.49 0.74
CA LEU A 63 -17.37 14.97 -0.58
C LEU A 63 -16.07 14.35 -1.08
N GLY A 64 -15.37 13.55 -0.27
CA GLY A 64 -14.09 12.94 -0.65
C GLY A 64 -12.99 13.98 -0.92
N SER A 65 -12.98 15.10 -0.18
CA SER A 65 -12.00 16.17 -0.37
C SER A 65 -10.58 15.67 -0.18
N LEU A 66 -9.70 15.99 -1.13
CA LEU A 66 -8.27 15.67 -1.08
C LEU A 66 -7.46 16.62 -0.17
N ARG A 67 -8.08 17.69 0.38
CA ARG A 67 -7.41 18.65 1.28
C ARG A 67 -7.12 18.10 2.68
N CYS A 68 -7.78 17.02 3.07
CA CYS A 68 -7.60 16.37 4.37
C CYS A 68 -7.56 14.85 4.22
N ASP A 69 -7.31 14.16 5.32
CA ASP A 69 -7.25 12.70 5.44
C ASP A 69 -8.50 12.12 6.17
N CYS A 70 -9.54 12.92 6.42
CA CYS A 70 -10.66 12.53 7.30
C CYS A 70 -11.47 11.38 6.73
N GLY A 71 -11.94 11.48 5.48
CA GLY A 71 -12.71 10.43 4.83
C GLY A 71 -11.94 9.10 4.76
N GLU A 72 -10.66 9.14 4.35
CA GLU A 72 -9.80 7.94 4.33
C GLU A 72 -9.64 7.32 5.73
N GLN A 73 -9.53 8.15 6.78
CA GLN A 73 -9.47 7.67 8.16
C GLN A 73 -10.77 7.00 8.60
N LEU A 74 -11.92 7.55 8.21
CA LEU A 74 -13.23 6.97 8.50
C LEU A 74 -13.39 5.61 7.80
N ASP A 75 -13.18 5.55 6.49
CA ASP A 75 -13.26 4.33 5.68
C ASP A 75 -12.32 3.23 6.21
N THR A 76 -11.07 3.60 6.54
CA THR A 76 -10.09 2.67 7.10
C THR A 76 -10.52 2.16 8.47
N SER A 77 -11.13 3.01 9.30
CA SER A 77 -11.62 2.61 10.63
C SER A 77 -12.80 1.67 10.51
N MET A 78 -13.77 1.96 9.62
CA MET A 78 -14.93 1.10 9.38
C MET A 78 -14.50 -0.29 8.91
N ARG A 79 -13.61 -0.35 7.93
CA ARG A 79 -13.08 -1.62 7.43
C ARG A 79 -12.34 -2.41 8.51
N ARG A 80 -11.44 -1.78 9.30
CA ARG A 80 -10.70 -2.47 10.37
C ARG A 80 -11.61 -3.03 11.44
N VAL A 81 -12.63 -2.26 11.85
CA VAL A 81 -13.63 -2.70 12.84
C VAL A 81 -14.45 -3.88 12.29
N ALA A 82 -14.85 -3.83 11.03
CA ALA A 82 -15.60 -4.91 10.39
C ALA A 82 -14.74 -6.18 10.18
N GLU A 83 -13.48 -6.04 9.79
CA GLU A 83 -12.53 -7.15 9.65
C GLU A 83 -12.26 -7.85 10.99
N GLU A 84 -12.26 -7.10 12.09
CA GLU A 84 -12.12 -7.65 13.44
C GLU A 84 -13.43 -8.29 13.96
N GLY A 85 -14.57 -7.91 13.37
CA GLY A 85 -15.90 -8.38 13.77
C GLY A 85 -16.41 -7.77 15.08
N GLN A 86 -15.64 -6.88 15.70
CA GLN A 86 -15.96 -6.21 16.96
C GLN A 86 -15.31 -4.84 17.05
N GLY A 87 -16.07 -3.80 17.42
CA GLY A 87 -15.52 -2.46 17.65
C GLY A 87 -16.55 -1.35 17.58
N VAL A 88 -16.10 -0.11 17.82
CA VAL A 88 -16.94 1.08 17.89
C VAL A 88 -16.31 2.24 17.12
N ILE A 89 -17.13 2.92 16.33
CA ILE A 89 -16.77 4.23 15.76
C ILE A 89 -17.72 5.26 16.32
N ILE A 90 -17.21 6.20 17.10
CA ILE A 90 -17.95 7.34 17.61
C ILE A 90 -17.78 8.50 16.65
N TYR A 91 -18.85 8.96 16.05
CA TYR A 91 -18.86 10.09 15.11
C TYR A 91 -19.35 11.34 15.82
N LEU A 92 -18.41 12.23 16.16
CA LEU A 92 -18.66 13.47 16.89
C LEU A 92 -18.99 14.60 15.91
N ARG A 93 -20.12 15.25 16.08
CA ARG A 93 -20.60 16.36 15.26
C ARG A 93 -19.87 17.68 15.60
N GLN A 94 -18.54 17.68 15.46
CA GLN A 94 -17.65 18.82 15.77
C GLN A 94 -16.80 19.20 14.54
N GLU A 95 -17.50 19.70 13.52
CA GLU A 95 -16.93 20.10 12.24
C GLU A 95 -15.83 21.17 12.37
N GLY A 96 -14.81 21.06 11.53
CA GLY A 96 -13.76 22.07 11.45
C GLY A 96 -12.90 22.19 12.72
N ARG A 97 -12.79 21.12 13.52
CA ARG A 97 -12.16 21.12 14.86
C ARG A 97 -12.96 21.93 15.90
N GLY A 98 -14.26 21.90 15.84
CA GLY A 98 -15.16 22.64 16.72
C GLY A 98 -15.60 24.00 16.18
N ILE A 99 -14.90 24.60 15.21
CA ILE A 99 -15.20 25.94 14.70
C ILE A 99 -16.35 26.02 13.68
N GLY A 100 -16.86 24.87 13.25
CA GLY A 100 -17.96 24.74 12.30
C GLY A 100 -17.55 24.89 10.83
N LEU A 101 -18.46 24.49 9.92
CA LEU A 101 -18.21 24.43 8.48
C LEU A 101 -17.91 25.78 7.86
N LEU A 102 -18.64 26.84 8.30
CA LEU A 102 -18.42 28.19 7.76
C LEU A 102 -17.00 28.69 8.01
N SER A 103 -16.52 28.61 9.25
CA SER A 103 -15.16 29.05 9.60
C SER A 103 -14.10 28.18 8.92
N LYS A 104 -14.35 26.88 8.78
CA LYS A 104 -13.48 25.96 8.04
C LYS A 104 -13.34 26.35 6.57
N LEU A 105 -14.42 26.70 5.87
CA LEU A 105 -14.35 27.12 4.47
C LEU A 105 -13.61 28.47 4.32
N ARG A 106 -13.80 29.39 5.27
CA ARG A 106 -13.01 30.64 5.32
C ARG A 106 -11.52 30.36 5.57
N ALA A 107 -11.20 29.40 6.46
CA ALA A 107 -9.82 28.98 6.67
C ALA A 107 -9.20 28.35 5.40
N TYR A 108 -9.96 27.62 4.60
CA TYR A 108 -9.48 27.10 3.32
C TYR A 108 -9.11 28.22 2.33
N ASN A 109 -9.88 29.33 2.28
CA ASN A 109 -9.54 30.48 1.44
C ASN A 109 -8.23 31.12 1.89
N LEU A 110 -8.02 31.30 3.20
CA LEU A 110 -6.76 31.80 3.75
C LEU A 110 -5.58 30.85 3.47
N GLN A 111 -5.81 29.55 3.50
CA GLN A 111 -4.77 28.57 3.14
C GLN A 111 -4.39 28.67 1.64
N ASP A 112 -5.33 28.97 0.77
CA ASP A 112 -5.04 29.22 -0.66
C ASP A 112 -4.20 30.52 -0.87
N GLU A 113 -4.27 31.45 0.09
CA GLU A 113 -3.42 32.65 0.16
C GLU A 113 -2.04 32.38 0.80
N GLY A 114 -1.77 31.15 1.29
CA GLY A 114 -0.47 30.71 1.80
C GLY A 114 -0.35 30.59 3.32
N TYR A 115 -1.42 30.85 4.08
CA TYR A 115 -1.41 30.64 5.55
C TYR A 115 -1.51 29.17 5.91
N ASP A 116 -0.88 28.75 7.01
CA ASP A 116 -1.09 27.40 7.54
C ASP A 116 -2.44 27.27 8.27
N THR A 117 -2.85 26.02 8.59
CA THR A 117 -4.15 25.77 9.23
C THR A 117 -4.29 26.47 10.59
N VAL A 118 -3.22 26.55 11.37
CA VAL A 118 -3.24 27.19 12.71
C VAL A 118 -3.32 28.71 12.57
N GLU A 119 -2.57 29.28 11.65
CA GLU A 119 -2.59 30.71 11.35
C GLU A 119 -3.95 31.14 10.82
N ALA A 120 -4.51 30.39 9.87
CA ALA A 120 -5.83 30.65 9.32
C ALA A 120 -6.93 30.64 10.41
N ASN A 121 -6.93 29.65 11.32
CA ASN A 121 -7.87 29.61 12.43
C ASN A 121 -7.72 30.82 13.37
N ARG A 122 -6.48 31.20 13.73
CA ARG A 122 -6.22 32.36 14.59
C ARG A 122 -6.67 33.68 13.97
N MET A 123 -6.48 33.86 12.66
CA MET A 123 -6.97 35.04 11.93
C MET A 123 -8.51 35.14 11.95
N LEU A 124 -9.20 34.01 12.05
CA LEU A 124 -10.64 33.95 12.18
C LEU A 124 -11.13 34.04 13.65
N GLY A 125 -10.22 34.22 14.61
CA GLY A 125 -10.53 34.38 16.04
C GLY A 125 -10.73 33.05 16.79
N HIS A 126 -10.31 31.93 16.21
CA HIS A 126 -10.43 30.60 16.79
C HIS A 126 -9.12 30.05 17.37
N GLY A 127 -9.22 29.07 18.27
CA GLY A 127 -8.12 28.26 18.74
C GLY A 127 -7.51 27.36 17.64
N ALA A 128 -6.39 26.75 17.93
CA ALA A 128 -5.78 25.77 17.03
C ALA A 128 -6.62 24.48 16.93
N ASP A 129 -7.23 24.09 18.05
CA ASP A 129 -8.12 22.94 18.20
C ASP A 129 -9.12 23.21 19.34
N GLU A 130 -10.40 23.18 19.07
CA GLU A 130 -11.48 23.44 20.04
C GLU A 130 -12.34 22.18 20.25
N ARG A 131 -11.80 20.99 19.88
CA ARG A 131 -12.52 19.73 20.07
C ARG A 131 -12.49 19.27 21.53
N ASP A 132 -13.61 18.67 21.94
CA ASP A 132 -13.75 17.97 23.19
C ASP A 132 -14.09 16.48 22.93
N TYR A 133 -13.61 15.60 23.79
CA TYR A 133 -13.83 14.16 23.70
C TYR A 133 -14.59 13.58 24.90
N ALA A 134 -15.06 14.42 25.84
CA ALA A 134 -15.84 13.98 26.99
C ALA A 134 -17.12 13.24 26.58
N ILE A 135 -17.82 13.72 25.55
CA ILE A 135 -19.01 13.06 25.01
C ILE A 135 -18.65 11.66 24.45
N ALA A 136 -17.50 11.50 23.81
CA ALA A 136 -17.07 10.19 23.33
C ALA A 136 -16.80 9.21 24.50
N ALA A 137 -16.17 9.68 25.56
CA ALA A 137 -15.94 8.87 26.78
C ALA A 137 -17.28 8.42 27.39
N THR A 138 -18.25 9.34 27.50
CA THR A 138 -19.59 9.03 28.06
C THR A 138 -20.36 8.05 27.17
N ILE A 139 -20.27 8.15 25.84
CA ILE A 139 -20.87 7.18 24.90
C ILE A 139 -20.24 5.79 25.07
N LEU A 140 -18.91 5.69 25.24
CA LEU A 140 -18.22 4.40 25.49
C LEU A 140 -18.70 3.77 26.81
N SER A 141 -18.89 4.59 27.83
CA SER A 141 -19.46 4.16 29.11
C SER A 141 -20.90 3.65 28.97
N ASP A 142 -21.76 4.34 28.20
CA ASP A 142 -23.14 3.89 27.92
C ASP A 142 -23.18 2.58 27.12
N LEU A 143 -22.19 2.36 26.25
CA LEU A 143 -22.03 1.10 25.50
C LEU A 143 -21.43 -0.03 26.36
N GLY A 144 -21.01 0.24 27.59
CA GLY A 144 -20.44 -0.73 28.52
C GLY A 144 -19.06 -1.24 28.11
N VAL A 145 -18.28 -0.48 27.34
CA VAL A 145 -16.91 -0.87 26.93
C VAL A 145 -15.97 -0.75 28.12
N SER A 146 -15.26 -1.83 28.45
CA SER A 146 -14.38 -1.87 29.63
C SER A 146 -13.00 -1.26 29.38
N SER A 147 -12.37 -1.56 28.24
CA SER A 147 -11.11 -0.95 27.81
C SER A 147 -11.00 -0.91 26.29
N VAL A 148 -10.12 -0.04 25.76
CA VAL A 148 -10.08 0.23 24.31
C VAL A 148 -8.68 0.18 23.71
N ARG A 149 -8.57 -0.30 22.48
CA ARG A 149 -7.48 0.03 21.55
C ARG A 149 -7.93 1.19 20.68
N LEU A 150 -7.23 2.32 20.80
CA LEU A 150 -7.69 3.56 20.18
C LEU A 150 -7.05 3.79 18.80
N LEU A 151 -7.85 3.82 17.75
CA LEU A 151 -7.47 4.21 16.38
C LEU A 151 -7.24 5.72 16.30
N THR A 152 -5.99 6.16 16.51
CA THR A 152 -5.65 7.59 16.50
C THR A 152 -4.18 7.84 16.21
N ASN A 153 -3.89 9.04 15.68
CA ASN A 153 -2.55 9.61 15.58
C ASN A 153 -2.42 10.89 16.41
N ASN A 154 -3.48 11.29 17.14
CA ASN A 154 -3.50 12.49 17.97
C ASN A 154 -3.27 12.14 19.44
N PRO A 155 -2.11 12.52 20.07
CA PRO A 155 -1.87 12.31 21.49
C PRO A 155 -2.87 13.02 22.39
N GLU A 156 -3.27 14.26 22.03
CA GLU A 156 -4.24 15.03 22.82
C GLU A 156 -5.59 14.32 22.93
N LYS A 157 -5.98 13.56 21.88
CA LYS A 157 -7.19 12.74 21.93
C LYS A 157 -7.06 11.60 22.94
N MET A 158 -5.88 10.98 23.04
CA MET A 158 -5.63 9.93 24.02
C MET A 158 -5.65 10.50 25.43
N GLU A 159 -4.93 11.61 25.63
CA GLU A 159 -4.87 12.33 26.92
C GLU A 159 -6.30 12.72 27.37
N SER A 160 -7.09 13.32 26.49
CA SER A 160 -8.46 13.74 26.80
C SER A 160 -9.40 12.57 27.12
N LEU A 161 -9.35 11.45 26.39
CA LEU A 161 -10.18 10.29 26.71
C LEU A 161 -9.77 9.60 28.01
N ASP A 162 -8.47 9.51 28.29
CA ASP A 162 -7.92 8.99 29.54
C ASP A 162 -8.35 9.85 30.74
N ASP A 163 -8.24 11.19 30.63
CA ASP A 163 -8.71 12.15 31.63
C ASP A 163 -10.21 12.02 31.93
N HIS A 164 -11.01 11.51 30.99
CA HIS A 164 -12.45 11.23 31.15
C HIS A 164 -12.73 9.76 31.51
N GLY A 165 -11.70 8.99 31.93
CA GLY A 165 -11.86 7.67 32.51
C GLY A 165 -11.95 6.51 31.50
N VAL A 166 -11.58 6.71 30.25
CA VAL A 166 -11.49 5.63 29.26
C VAL A 166 -10.16 4.90 29.43
N ASP A 167 -10.21 3.61 29.75
CA ASP A 167 -9.00 2.77 29.84
C ASP A 167 -8.46 2.46 28.42
N ILE A 168 -7.35 3.11 28.05
CA ILE A 168 -6.71 2.95 26.73
C ILE A 168 -5.55 1.98 26.86
N THR A 169 -5.72 0.73 26.43
CA THR A 169 -4.69 -0.31 26.49
C THR A 169 -3.54 -0.06 25.52
N ARG A 170 -3.84 0.45 24.31
CA ARG A 170 -2.82 0.85 23.32
C ARG A 170 -3.38 1.74 22.22
N ARG A 171 -2.47 2.47 21.58
CA ARG A 171 -2.75 3.21 20.36
C ARG A 171 -2.63 2.32 19.11
N GLU A 172 -3.63 2.40 18.23
CA GLU A 172 -3.58 1.83 16.89
C GLU A 172 -3.37 2.94 15.87
N PRO A 173 -2.29 2.93 15.08
CA PRO A 173 -2.02 4.00 14.13
C PRO A 173 -2.97 3.95 12.94
N LEU A 174 -3.34 5.13 12.43
CA LEU A 174 -4.03 5.34 11.16
C LEU A 174 -3.08 6.11 10.23
N GLU A 175 -2.45 5.42 9.30
CA GLU A 175 -1.53 6.05 8.36
C GLU A 175 -2.31 6.73 7.23
N PRO A 176 -2.25 8.07 7.11
CA PRO A 176 -2.95 8.79 6.07
C PRO A 176 -2.21 8.66 4.74
N HIS A 177 -2.97 8.68 3.67
CA HIS A 177 -2.39 8.83 2.35
C HIS A 177 -1.98 10.29 2.10
N VAL A 178 -0.67 10.52 1.96
CA VAL A 178 -0.16 11.87 1.66
C VAL A 178 -0.31 12.15 0.17
N ASN A 179 -1.00 13.25 -0.18
CA ASN A 179 -1.17 13.73 -1.54
C ASN A 179 -0.77 15.21 -1.65
N ARG A 180 -0.72 15.75 -2.88
CA ARG A 180 -0.31 17.13 -3.12
C ARG A 180 -1.21 18.19 -2.45
N HIS A 181 -2.46 17.85 -2.14
CA HIS A 181 -3.44 18.78 -1.56
C HIS A 181 -3.48 18.70 -0.03
N ASN A 182 -3.08 17.57 0.61
CA ASN A 182 -3.09 17.42 2.06
C ASN A 182 -1.69 17.42 2.70
N ALA A 183 -0.61 17.42 1.92
CA ALA A 183 0.75 17.34 2.43
C ALA A 183 1.07 18.44 3.46
N ASP A 184 0.70 19.70 3.19
CA ASP A 184 0.93 20.80 4.10
C ASP A 184 0.02 20.72 5.35
N TYR A 185 -1.20 20.26 5.18
CA TYR A 185 -2.12 19.99 6.29
C TYR A 185 -1.57 18.90 7.23
N LEU A 186 -1.04 17.80 6.68
CA LEU A 186 -0.45 16.71 7.47
C LEU A 186 0.85 17.14 8.16
N ARG A 187 1.69 17.95 7.49
CA ARG A 187 2.87 18.56 8.13
C ARG A 187 2.49 19.48 9.28
N THR A 188 1.44 20.28 9.13
CA THR A 188 0.94 21.14 10.21
C THR A 188 0.48 20.30 11.39
N LYS A 189 -0.20 19.16 11.15
CA LYS A 189 -0.56 18.19 12.20
C LYS A 189 0.66 17.68 12.98
N VAL A 190 1.76 17.33 12.28
CA VAL A 190 2.98 16.83 12.94
C VAL A 190 3.73 17.98 13.64
N ASN A 191 4.00 19.06 12.94
CA ASN A 191 4.91 20.11 13.41
C ASN A 191 4.28 21.07 14.44
N ARG A 192 2.96 21.30 14.35
CA ARG A 192 2.23 22.28 15.16
C ARG A 192 1.24 21.65 16.15
N MET A 193 0.83 20.38 15.93
CA MET A 193 -0.23 19.72 16.69
C MET A 193 0.17 18.37 17.27
N ARG A 194 1.47 18.11 17.43
CA ARG A 194 2.05 16.90 18.07
C ARG A 194 1.54 15.56 17.53
N HIS A 195 0.89 15.52 16.34
CA HIS A 195 0.38 14.26 15.79
C HIS A 195 1.52 13.28 15.53
N ILE A 196 1.33 12.04 15.96
CA ILE A 196 2.26 10.92 15.72
C ILE A 196 1.95 10.35 14.35
N LEU A 197 2.47 11.01 13.31
CA LEU A 197 2.42 10.54 11.93
C LEU A 197 3.85 10.29 11.48
N ASP A 198 4.13 9.09 11.01
CA ASP A 198 5.35 8.84 10.28
C ASP A 198 5.17 9.31 8.83
N LEU A 199 5.51 10.57 8.59
CA LEU A 199 5.51 11.13 7.21
C LEU A 199 6.77 10.72 6.44
N GLY A 200 7.65 9.90 7.05
CA GLY A 200 8.91 9.38 6.51
C GLY A 200 10.01 10.43 6.34
N PRO A 201 11.26 10.00 6.16
CA PRO A 201 12.36 10.89 5.84
C PRO A 201 12.09 11.56 4.49
N THR A 202 12.35 12.86 4.44
CA THR A 202 12.18 13.72 3.25
C THR A 202 13.27 13.49 2.18
N ASN A 203 14.05 12.43 2.33
CA ASN A 203 15.19 12.15 1.47
C ASN A 203 14.71 11.52 0.14
N GLY A 204 14.72 12.31 -0.92
CA GLY A 204 14.51 11.85 -2.29
C GLY A 204 13.06 11.82 -2.80
N TRP A 205 12.06 12.16 -1.97
CA TRP A 205 10.66 12.19 -2.41
C TRP A 205 10.24 13.63 -2.70
N SER A 206 9.87 13.93 -3.92
CA SER A 206 9.38 15.27 -4.29
C SER A 206 8.19 15.65 -3.40
N LYS A 207 8.16 16.92 -2.94
CA LYS A 207 7.01 17.48 -2.20
C LYS A 207 5.72 17.18 -2.95
N GLY A 208 4.78 16.42 -2.32
CA GLY A 208 3.47 16.13 -2.91
C GLY A 208 3.33 14.82 -3.69
N ASP A 209 4.17 13.80 -3.41
CA ASP A 209 4.01 12.47 -4.02
C ASP A 209 2.75 11.74 -3.51
N PRO A 210 1.75 11.52 -4.36
CA PRO A 210 0.50 10.86 -3.98
C PRO A 210 0.68 9.37 -3.60
N HIS A 211 1.90 8.81 -3.76
CA HIS A 211 2.17 7.37 -3.61
C HIS A 211 3.14 7.05 -2.47
N ALA A 212 3.62 8.06 -1.73
CA ALA A 212 4.58 7.88 -0.65
C ALA A 212 4.11 6.84 0.40
N GLY A 213 2.82 6.83 0.75
CA GLY A 213 2.25 5.84 1.66
C GLY A 213 2.30 4.40 1.13
N THR A 214 1.99 4.20 -0.17
CA THR A 214 2.06 2.88 -0.82
C THR A 214 3.49 2.33 -0.80
N PHE A 215 4.45 3.15 -1.16
CA PHE A 215 5.86 2.77 -1.22
C PHE A 215 6.43 2.45 0.15
N ARG A 216 6.07 3.26 1.18
CA ARG A 216 6.47 2.99 2.57
C ARG A 216 5.90 1.67 3.07
N SER A 217 4.60 1.45 2.89
CA SER A 217 3.94 0.19 3.27
C SER A 217 4.61 -1.01 2.59
N LEU A 218 4.95 -0.90 1.30
CA LEU A 218 5.61 -1.97 0.57
C LEU A 218 7.01 -2.25 1.15
N LYS A 219 7.80 -1.22 1.44
CA LYS A 219 9.14 -1.36 2.04
C LYS A 219 9.07 -2.01 3.43
N GLN A 220 8.20 -1.54 4.30
CA GLN A 220 8.01 -2.12 5.65
C GLN A 220 7.53 -3.58 5.59
N ARG A 221 6.69 -3.92 4.62
CA ARG A 221 6.25 -5.30 4.40
C ARG A 221 7.42 -6.18 3.95
N ALA A 222 8.26 -5.69 3.06
CA ALA A 222 9.44 -6.40 2.59
C ALA A 222 10.43 -6.66 3.75
N GLU A 223 10.72 -5.65 4.55
CA GLU A 223 11.59 -5.76 5.72
C GLU A 223 11.06 -6.79 6.74
N ARG A 224 9.75 -6.74 7.07
CA ARG A 224 9.13 -7.71 7.99
C ARG A 224 9.12 -9.12 7.43
N TYR A 225 8.86 -9.27 6.13
CA TYR A 225 8.85 -10.58 5.48
C TYR A 225 10.23 -11.20 5.51
N PHE A 226 11.27 -10.43 5.15
CA PHE A 226 12.66 -10.88 5.16
C PHE A 226 13.12 -11.26 6.58
N ALA A 227 12.84 -10.43 7.59
CA ALA A 227 13.18 -10.73 8.97
C ALA A 227 12.55 -12.01 9.51
N LYS A 228 11.39 -12.43 8.95
CA LYS A 228 10.69 -13.64 9.37
C LYS A 228 11.10 -14.89 8.59
N ASN A 229 11.39 -14.76 7.28
CA ASN A 229 11.52 -15.88 6.36
C ASN A 229 12.95 -16.06 5.83
N GLU A 230 13.86 -15.10 6.08
CA GLU A 230 15.23 -15.07 5.57
C GLU A 230 15.31 -15.17 4.02
N ALA A 231 14.21 -14.86 3.35
CA ALA A 231 14.02 -14.91 1.92
C ALA A 231 13.45 -13.58 1.38
N PRO A 232 13.79 -13.17 0.15
CA PRO A 232 13.31 -11.93 -0.44
C PRO A 232 11.78 -11.82 -0.50
N PHE A 233 11.25 -10.64 -0.22
CA PHE A 233 9.89 -10.27 -0.56
C PHE A 233 9.79 -10.02 -2.06
N VAL A 234 8.97 -10.80 -2.75
CA VAL A 234 8.84 -10.73 -4.21
C VAL A 234 7.62 -9.88 -4.61
N THR A 235 7.90 -8.80 -5.35
CA THR A 235 6.89 -8.00 -6.05
C THR A 235 6.92 -8.35 -7.54
N LEU A 236 5.85 -8.93 -8.04
CA LEU A 236 5.70 -9.20 -9.47
C LEU A 236 5.04 -8.00 -10.13
N THR A 237 5.67 -7.46 -11.18
CA THR A 237 5.15 -6.29 -11.89
C THR A 237 5.38 -6.39 -13.39
N TYR A 238 4.38 -5.95 -14.15
CA TYR A 238 4.47 -5.85 -15.60
C TYR A 238 3.45 -4.86 -16.14
N ALA A 239 3.66 -4.43 -17.37
CA ALA A 239 2.70 -3.62 -18.10
C ALA A 239 2.09 -4.44 -19.24
N GLN A 240 0.79 -4.31 -19.44
CA GLN A 240 0.07 -4.97 -20.51
C GLN A 240 -0.96 -4.04 -21.18
N SER A 241 -1.36 -4.40 -22.39
CA SER A 241 -2.52 -3.83 -23.07
C SER A 241 -3.84 -4.37 -22.49
N LEU A 242 -4.99 -3.82 -22.90
CA LEU A 242 -6.32 -4.31 -22.48
C LEU A 242 -6.58 -5.77 -22.84
N ASP A 243 -5.99 -6.24 -23.95
CA ASP A 243 -6.06 -7.64 -24.38
C ASP A 243 -4.98 -8.54 -23.75
N GLY A 244 -4.22 -8.04 -22.77
CA GLY A 244 -3.24 -8.80 -22.01
C GLY A 244 -1.88 -8.99 -22.68
N SER A 245 -1.58 -8.25 -23.74
CA SER A 245 -0.31 -8.35 -24.48
C SER A 245 0.79 -7.50 -23.85
N ILE A 246 2.04 -8.04 -23.79
CA ILE A 246 3.24 -7.34 -23.31
C ILE A 246 4.23 -6.98 -24.43
N ALA A 247 4.05 -7.54 -25.61
CA ALA A 247 4.87 -7.27 -26.79
C ALA A 247 4.04 -7.50 -28.04
N SER A 248 4.54 -7.05 -29.19
CA SER A 248 3.94 -7.38 -30.48
C SER A 248 4.02 -8.88 -30.78
N ASP A 249 3.28 -9.37 -31.76
CA ASP A 249 3.31 -10.78 -32.18
C ASP A 249 4.73 -11.20 -32.66
N SER A 250 5.47 -10.30 -33.27
CA SER A 250 6.89 -10.51 -33.62
C SER A 250 7.83 -10.58 -32.44
N GLY A 251 7.36 -10.31 -31.20
CA GLY A 251 8.18 -10.22 -29.99
C GLY A 251 9.00 -8.93 -29.90
N ALA A 252 8.79 -7.97 -30.80
CA ALA A 252 9.46 -6.69 -30.72
C ALA A 252 9.00 -5.89 -29.50
N PRO A 253 9.90 -5.20 -28.77
CA PRO A 253 9.56 -4.36 -27.65
C PRO A 253 8.54 -3.29 -28.04
N LEU A 254 7.52 -3.12 -27.20
CA LEU A 254 6.50 -2.11 -27.41
C LEU A 254 6.41 -1.19 -26.17
N PRO A 255 6.48 0.13 -26.33
CA PRO A 255 6.27 1.05 -25.21
C PRO A 255 4.77 1.08 -24.85
N ILE A 256 4.34 0.16 -23.98
CA ILE A 256 2.94 0.01 -23.57
C ILE A 256 2.55 1.11 -22.57
N SER A 257 3.42 1.37 -21.58
CA SER A 257 3.13 2.33 -20.52
C SER A 257 3.43 3.77 -20.91
N GLY A 258 2.54 4.68 -20.56
CA GLY A 258 2.77 6.12 -20.65
C GLY A 258 3.80 6.64 -19.62
N GLU A 259 4.22 7.89 -19.77
CA GLU A 259 5.31 8.47 -18.99
C GLU A 259 5.07 8.46 -17.46
N LYS A 260 3.82 8.68 -17.01
CA LYS A 260 3.48 8.68 -15.58
C LYS A 260 3.58 7.29 -14.97
N ALA A 261 3.12 6.26 -15.68
CA ALA A 261 3.24 4.87 -15.23
C ALA A 261 4.70 4.39 -15.27
N LEU A 262 5.49 4.79 -16.27
CA LEU A 262 6.93 4.53 -16.29
C LEU A 262 7.66 5.20 -15.12
N ALA A 263 7.31 6.45 -14.76
CA ALA A 263 7.89 7.09 -13.58
C ALA A 263 7.54 6.32 -12.29
N PHE A 264 6.32 5.82 -12.15
CA PHE A 264 5.91 4.96 -11.04
C PHE A 264 6.74 3.65 -11.01
N THR A 265 6.93 2.99 -12.15
CA THR A 265 7.76 1.77 -12.26
C THR A 265 9.20 2.04 -11.82
N HIS A 266 9.82 3.16 -12.23
CA HIS A 266 11.17 3.52 -11.80
C HIS A 266 11.26 3.78 -10.29
N ARG A 267 10.20 4.26 -9.68
CA ARG A 267 10.13 4.42 -8.23
C ARG A 267 9.97 3.08 -7.51
N LEU A 268 9.22 2.13 -8.07
CA LEU A 268 9.19 0.76 -7.57
C LEU A 268 10.58 0.13 -7.62
N ARG A 269 11.36 0.35 -8.70
CA ARG A 269 12.75 -0.11 -8.79
C ARG A 269 13.62 0.43 -7.65
N ALA A 270 13.48 1.72 -7.32
CA ALA A 270 14.23 2.37 -6.24
C ALA A 270 13.90 1.85 -4.84
N LEU A 271 12.80 1.12 -4.68
CA LEU A 271 12.37 0.53 -3.40
C LEU A 271 12.88 -0.88 -3.15
N HIS A 272 13.24 -1.58 -4.21
CA HIS A 272 13.67 -2.97 -4.13
C HIS A 272 15.20 -3.07 -4.18
N ASP A 273 15.74 -4.05 -3.45
CA ASP A 273 17.19 -4.30 -3.45
C ASP A 273 17.63 -4.98 -4.76
N GLY A 274 16.74 -5.76 -5.38
CA GLY A 274 17.00 -6.44 -6.64
C GLY A 274 15.88 -6.27 -7.67
N ILE A 275 16.26 -6.29 -8.96
CA ILE A 275 15.34 -6.33 -10.10
C ILE A 275 15.65 -7.55 -10.95
N LEU A 276 14.66 -8.41 -11.17
CA LEU A 276 14.82 -9.70 -11.81
C LEU A 276 14.10 -9.76 -13.15
N VAL A 277 14.81 -10.23 -14.17
CA VAL A 277 14.30 -10.53 -15.51
C VAL A 277 14.82 -11.86 -16.02
N GLY A 278 14.16 -12.43 -17.02
CA GLY A 278 14.68 -13.56 -17.78
C GLY A 278 15.65 -13.13 -18.88
N ILE A 279 16.53 -14.04 -19.31
CA ILE A 279 17.50 -13.79 -20.40
C ILE A 279 16.81 -13.37 -21.71
N GLY A 280 15.59 -13.85 -21.96
CA GLY A 280 14.81 -13.45 -23.12
C GLY A 280 14.56 -11.94 -23.18
N THR A 281 14.27 -11.31 -22.04
CA THR A 281 14.11 -9.87 -21.91
C THR A 281 15.42 -9.12 -22.19
N VAL A 282 16.55 -9.64 -21.69
CA VAL A 282 17.86 -9.02 -21.96
C VAL A 282 18.20 -9.06 -23.45
N ILE A 283 17.97 -10.18 -24.10
CA ILE A 283 18.26 -10.35 -25.54
C ILE A 283 17.33 -9.50 -26.42
N ALA A 284 16.04 -9.40 -26.05
CA ALA A 284 15.06 -8.69 -26.86
C ALA A 284 15.13 -7.16 -26.68
N ASP A 285 15.28 -6.68 -25.44
CA ASP A 285 15.10 -5.28 -25.08
C ASP A 285 16.41 -4.56 -24.74
N ASP A 286 17.49 -5.30 -24.50
CA ASP A 286 18.78 -4.79 -23.99
C ASP A 286 18.58 -3.73 -22.90
N PRO A 287 17.88 -4.08 -21.79
CA PRO A 287 17.42 -3.13 -20.79
C PRO A 287 18.60 -2.71 -19.89
N ARG A 288 18.49 -1.53 -19.29
CA ARG A 288 19.45 -1.05 -18.28
C ARG A 288 19.08 -1.44 -16.85
N LEU A 289 17.85 -1.79 -16.57
CA LEU A 289 17.29 -2.18 -15.27
C LEU A 289 17.60 -1.23 -14.07
N ASN A 290 18.03 -0.02 -14.35
CA ASN A 290 18.36 1.00 -13.36
C ASN A 290 17.24 2.03 -13.17
N VAL A 291 17.38 2.91 -12.17
CA VAL A 291 16.49 4.04 -11.92
C VAL A 291 16.94 5.22 -12.77
N ARG A 292 16.09 5.67 -13.72
CA ARG A 292 16.40 6.80 -14.64
C ARG A 292 15.35 7.92 -14.59
N ARG A 293 14.20 7.65 -14.02
CA ARG A 293 13.08 8.60 -13.91
C ARG A 293 12.74 8.81 -12.45
N GLY A 294 13.47 9.68 -11.77
CA GLY A 294 13.35 9.98 -10.35
C GLY A 294 14.63 9.71 -9.59
N GLU A 295 14.59 9.96 -8.30
CA GLU A 295 15.70 9.75 -7.36
C GLU A 295 15.58 8.39 -6.67
N GLY A 296 16.69 7.83 -6.23
CA GLY A 296 16.74 6.60 -5.45
C GLY A 296 17.90 5.69 -5.81
N THR A 297 18.08 4.63 -5.02
CA THR A 297 19.15 3.65 -5.21
C THR A 297 18.85 2.74 -6.40
N HIS A 298 19.87 2.39 -7.17
CA HIS A 298 19.73 1.40 -8.22
C HIS A 298 19.64 0.00 -7.62
N PRO A 299 18.62 -0.81 -7.98
CA PRO A 299 18.56 -2.21 -7.55
C PRO A 299 19.65 -3.04 -8.22
N VAL A 300 20.04 -4.14 -7.60
CA VAL A 300 20.95 -5.14 -8.20
C VAL A 300 20.21 -5.82 -9.36
N PRO A 301 20.74 -5.76 -10.60
CA PRO A 301 20.17 -6.49 -11.72
C PRO A 301 20.34 -8.00 -11.54
N ILE A 302 19.29 -8.77 -11.67
CA ILE A 302 19.27 -10.24 -11.51
C ILE A 302 18.72 -10.85 -12.81
N VAL A 303 19.50 -11.74 -13.43
CA VAL A 303 19.12 -12.36 -14.69
C VAL A 303 19.06 -13.87 -14.57
N LEU A 304 17.92 -14.47 -14.93
CA LEU A 304 17.76 -15.91 -15.05
C LEU A 304 18.18 -16.35 -16.45
N ASP A 305 19.25 -17.10 -16.54
CA ASP A 305 19.85 -17.55 -17.80
C ASP A 305 20.42 -18.98 -17.69
N SER A 306 19.55 -19.97 -17.71
CA SER A 306 19.91 -21.38 -17.48
C SER A 306 21.04 -21.91 -18.39
N SER A 307 21.27 -21.29 -19.55
CA SER A 307 22.26 -21.73 -20.55
C SER A 307 23.38 -20.72 -20.78
N LEU A 308 23.48 -19.68 -19.95
CA LEU A 308 24.48 -18.61 -20.01
C LEU A 308 24.59 -17.95 -21.40
N ARG A 309 23.45 -17.55 -21.97
CA ARG A 309 23.34 -16.86 -23.28
C ARG A 309 23.55 -15.35 -23.19
N PHE A 310 23.77 -14.81 -22.00
CA PHE A 310 23.85 -13.37 -21.72
C PHE A 310 24.83 -12.68 -22.69
N PRO A 311 24.43 -11.62 -23.42
CA PRO A 311 25.30 -10.94 -24.38
C PRO A 311 26.46 -10.21 -23.69
N LEU A 312 27.66 -10.36 -24.23
CA LEU A 312 28.84 -9.72 -23.67
C LEU A 312 28.90 -8.20 -23.90
N ASP A 313 28.10 -7.70 -24.81
CA ASP A 313 27.91 -6.30 -25.18
C ASP A 313 26.61 -5.70 -24.66
N ALA A 314 25.91 -6.41 -23.77
CA ALA A 314 24.65 -5.91 -23.18
C ALA A 314 24.91 -4.61 -22.39
N ARG A 315 24.04 -3.62 -22.59
CA ARG A 315 24.09 -2.32 -21.86
C ARG A 315 24.04 -2.48 -20.34
N LEU A 316 23.54 -3.60 -19.85
CA LEU A 316 23.49 -3.91 -18.44
C LEU A 316 24.89 -3.99 -17.79
N LEU A 317 25.92 -4.36 -18.55
CA LEU A 317 27.30 -4.44 -18.10
C LEU A 317 28.00 -3.06 -18.02
N ASP A 318 27.44 -2.05 -18.67
CA ASP A 318 28.03 -0.71 -18.79
C ASP A 318 27.13 0.37 -18.12
N CYS A 319 26.18 -0.05 -17.27
CA CYS A 319 25.27 0.87 -16.62
C CYS A 319 25.82 1.38 -15.27
N ASP A 320 25.49 2.62 -14.93
CA ASP A 320 25.66 3.11 -13.57
C ASP A 320 24.79 2.27 -12.62
N GLY A 321 25.39 1.70 -11.57
CA GLY A 321 24.70 0.88 -10.57
C GLY A 321 25.49 -0.35 -10.14
N PRO A 322 24.87 -1.25 -9.38
CA PRO A 322 25.46 -2.53 -8.98
C PRO A 322 25.69 -3.45 -10.17
N ASP A 323 26.74 -4.26 -10.07
CA ASP A 323 27.06 -5.30 -11.04
C ASP A 323 25.93 -6.35 -11.13
N PRO A 324 25.63 -6.89 -12.32
CA PRO A 324 24.57 -7.88 -12.49
C PRO A 324 24.90 -9.25 -11.89
N LEU A 325 23.90 -9.88 -11.28
CA LEU A 325 23.91 -11.27 -10.86
C LEU A 325 23.25 -12.13 -11.94
N ILE A 326 24.01 -13.04 -12.55
CA ILE A 326 23.51 -13.95 -13.59
C ILE A 326 23.43 -15.35 -13.00
N PHE A 327 22.21 -15.88 -12.91
CA PHE A 327 21.97 -17.23 -12.40
C PHE A 327 21.84 -18.21 -13.55
N THR A 328 22.71 -19.22 -13.57
CA THR A 328 22.80 -20.20 -14.66
C THR A 328 22.64 -21.63 -14.15
N GLY A 329 22.31 -22.54 -15.07
CA GLY A 329 22.29 -23.96 -14.80
C GLY A 329 23.67 -24.60 -14.75
N PRO A 330 23.75 -25.89 -14.36
CA PRO A 330 24.98 -26.64 -14.31
C PRO A 330 25.66 -26.79 -15.68
N GLY A 331 26.99 -26.75 -15.70
CA GLY A 331 27.78 -26.98 -16.91
C GLY A 331 27.84 -25.80 -17.87
N ALA A 332 27.56 -24.58 -17.39
CA ALA A 332 27.75 -23.37 -18.17
C ALA A 332 29.21 -23.22 -18.61
N ASP A 333 29.41 -22.70 -19.84
CA ASP A 333 30.73 -22.49 -20.46
C ASP A 333 31.63 -21.64 -19.54
N SER A 334 32.74 -22.23 -19.08
CA SER A 334 33.70 -21.59 -18.18
C SER A 334 34.37 -20.37 -18.81
N SER A 335 34.69 -20.42 -20.10
CA SER A 335 35.27 -19.28 -20.83
C SER A 335 34.31 -18.10 -20.90
N ARG A 336 33.02 -18.40 -21.11
CA ARG A 336 31.97 -17.37 -21.12
C ARG A 336 31.75 -16.77 -19.72
N ARG A 337 31.81 -17.60 -18.68
CA ARG A 337 31.74 -17.15 -17.27
C ARG A 337 32.90 -16.20 -16.94
N GLU A 338 34.13 -16.55 -17.31
CA GLU A 338 35.32 -15.70 -17.11
C GLU A 338 35.19 -14.35 -17.83
N ARG A 339 34.72 -14.38 -19.09
CA ARG A 339 34.52 -13.14 -19.88
C ARG A 339 33.44 -12.23 -19.27
N LEU A 340 32.35 -12.76 -18.74
CA LEU A 340 31.32 -12.01 -18.05
C LEU A 340 31.86 -11.46 -16.72
N GLY A 341 32.61 -12.26 -15.96
CA GLY A 341 33.27 -11.84 -14.73
C GLY A 341 34.26 -10.68 -14.97
N ALA A 342 35.05 -10.73 -16.06
CA ALA A 342 35.94 -9.63 -16.46
C ALA A 342 35.20 -8.32 -16.79
N ARG A 343 33.88 -8.38 -17.07
CA ARG A 343 33.00 -7.23 -17.30
C ARG A 343 32.21 -6.83 -16.06
N GLY A 344 32.54 -7.36 -14.87
CA GLY A 344 31.90 -7.04 -13.60
C GLY A 344 30.75 -7.98 -13.21
N ALA A 345 30.18 -8.79 -14.12
CA ALA A 345 29.06 -9.65 -13.80
C ALA A 345 29.45 -10.80 -12.84
N THR A 346 28.59 -11.07 -11.86
CA THR A 346 28.75 -12.26 -10.99
C THR A 346 27.87 -13.40 -11.53
N VAL A 347 28.49 -14.49 -11.98
CA VAL A 347 27.78 -15.69 -12.48
C VAL A 347 27.67 -16.73 -11.37
N VAL A 348 26.46 -17.10 -11.02
CA VAL A 348 26.12 -18.08 -9.98
C VAL A 348 25.47 -19.30 -10.62
N GLU A 349 26.08 -20.47 -10.42
CA GLU A 349 25.54 -21.75 -10.91
C GLU A 349 24.54 -22.31 -9.88
N LEU A 350 23.34 -22.68 -10.33
CA LEU A 350 22.32 -23.32 -9.52
C LEU A 350 21.77 -24.58 -10.21
N SER A 351 21.18 -25.47 -9.42
CA SER A 351 20.46 -26.62 -9.97
C SER A 351 19.28 -26.18 -10.83
N CYS A 352 19.00 -26.93 -11.89
CA CYS A 352 17.79 -26.75 -12.68
C CYS A 352 16.59 -27.46 -12.06
N ALA A 353 15.40 -26.92 -12.31
CA ALA A 353 14.16 -27.59 -12.01
C ALA A 353 13.92 -28.78 -12.99
N PRO A 354 13.14 -29.80 -12.61
CA PRO A 354 12.87 -30.93 -13.49
C PRO A 354 12.23 -30.54 -14.84
N GLU A 355 11.43 -29.49 -14.83
CA GLU A 355 10.81 -28.93 -16.02
C GLU A 355 11.71 -27.99 -16.83
N GLY A 356 12.94 -27.80 -16.40
CA GLY A 356 13.93 -26.89 -16.99
C GLY A 356 13.99 -25.54 -16.26
N GLY A 357 15.01 -24.75 -16.59
CA GLY A 357 15.27 -23.46 -15.96
C GLY A 357 15.92 -23.56 -14.58
N VAL A 358 16.36 -22.43 -14.06
CA VAL A 358 16.98 -22.29 -12.73
C VAL A 358 15.92 -22.53 -11.65
N ARG A 359 16.26 -23.30 -10.63
CA ARG A 359 15.36 -23.59 -9.50
C ARG A 359 15.13 -22.35 -8.65
N LEU A 360 13.85 -21.87 -8.58
CA LEU A 360 13.48 -20.62 -7.89
C LEU A 360 13.77 -20.64 -6.39
N GLU A 361 13.56 -21.76 -5.72
CA GLU A 361 13.84 -21.89 -4.30
C GLU A 361 15.32 -21.59 -4.02
N SER A 362 16.21 -22.27 -4.74
CA SER A 362 17.67 -22.05 -4.59
C SER A 362 18.11 -20.64 -4.97
N LEU A 363 17.44 -20.02 -5.95
CA LEU A 363 17.67 -18.61 -6.29
C LEU A 363 17.33 -17.70 -5.11
N LEU A 364 16.12 -17.85 -4.53
CA LEU A 364 15.65 -17.01 -3.42
C LEU A 364 16.51 -17.22 -2.17
N ASP A 365 16.93 -18.46 -1.89
CA ASP A 365 17.86 -18.76 -0.78
C ASP A 365 19.18 -18.02 -0.95
N VAL A 366 19.83 -18.11 -2.12
CA VAL A 366 21.11 -17.40 -2.39
C VAL A 366 20.95 -15.88 -2.33
N LEU A 367 19.82 -15.34 -2.78
CA LEU A 367 19.54 -13.91 -2.67
C LEU A 367 19.36 -13.49 -1.21
N GLY A 368 18.67 -14.30 -0.41
CA GLY A 368 18.53 -14.09 1.04
C GLY A 368 19.86 -14.10 1.78
N GLU A 369 20.71 -15.09 1.52
CA GLU A 369 22.08 -15.19 2.06
C GLU A 369 22.97 -13.98 1.71
N ARG A 370 22.70 -13.35 0.57
CA ARG A 370 23.37 -12.12 0.14
C ARG A 370 22.77 -10.82 0.72
N GLY A 371 21.73 -10.94 1.57
CA GLY A 371 21.07 -9.81 2.21
C GLY A 371 20.11 -9.05 1.29
N VAL A 372 19.71 -9.62 0.14
CA VAL A 372 18.69 -9.05 -0.75
C VAL A 372 17.31 -9.28 -0.10
N SER A 373 16.76 -8.26 0.50
CA SER A 373 15.49 -8.37 1.28
C SER A 373 14.25 -8.27 0.40
N SER A 374 14.38 -7.70 -0.79
CA SER A 374 13.27 -7.48 -1.71
C SER A 374 13.67 -7.58 -3.17
N VAL A 375 12.82 -8.22 -3.98
CA VAL A 375 13.03 -8.41 -5.42
C VAL A 375 11.80 -7.97 -6.20
N MET A 376 12.02 -7.12 -7.18
CA MET A 376 11.04 -6.75 -8.19
C MET A 376 11.22 -7.63 -9.43
N VAL A 377 10.23 -8.44 -9.76
CA VAL A 377 10.23 -9.28 -10.97
C VAL A 377 9.51 -8.52 -12.07
N GLU A 378 10.25 -8.09 -13.11
CA GLU A 378 9.72 -7.18 -14.15
C GLU A 378 9.47 -7.85 -15.50
N GLY A 379 9.88 -9.08 -15.73
CA GLY A 379 9.66 -9.44 -17.08
C GLY A 379 9.99 -10.81 -17.58
N GLY A 380 9.50 -11.00 -18.83
CA GLY A 380 9.44 -12.26 -19.55
C GLY A 380 8.24 -13.09 -19.08
N ALA A 381 7.32 -13.39 -20.00
CA ALA A 381 6.11 -14.17 -19.72
C ALA A 381 6.42 -15.47 -18.95
N GLU A 382 7.47 -16.18 -19.36
CA GLU A 382 7.93 -17.42 -18.74
C GLU A 382 8.34 -17.20 -17.25
N VAL A 383 9.09 -16.13 -16.96
CA VAL A 383 9.52 -15.82 -15.58
C VAL A 383 8.34 -15.44 -14.72
N LEU A 384 7.49 -14.52 -15.19
CA LEU A 384 6.27 -14.12 -14.48
C LEU A 384 5.39 -15.32 -14.15
N THR A 385 5.15 -16.17 -15.16
CA THR A 385 4.33 -17.39 -15.02
C THR A 385 4.97 -18.37 -14.03
N THR A 386 6.30 -18.55 -14.07
CA THR A 386 7.00 -19.45 -13.16
C THR A 386 6.86 -19.00 -11.70
N PHE A 387 7.04 -17.71 -11.42
CA PHE A 387 6.84 -17.17 -10.06
C PHE A 387 5.41 -17.37 -9.56
N LEU A 388 4.40 -17.20 -10.43
CA LEU A 388 3.00 -17.45 -10.09
C LEU A 388 2.73 -18.94 -9.84
N ARG A 389 3.16 -19.83 -10.73
CA ARG A 389 2.99 -21.28 -10.58
C ARG A 389 3.64 -21.82 -9.32
N ARG A 390 4.80 -21.28 -8.96
CA ARG A 390 5.54 -21.66 -7.76
C ARG A 390 5.07 -20.94 -6.48
N GLN A 391 4.06 -20.08 -6.59
CA GLN A 391 3.48 -19.34 -5.46
C GLN A 391 4.52 -18.50 -4.67
N ARG A 392 5.54 -17.98 -5.39
CA ARG A 392 6.66 -17.23 -4.81
C ARG A 392 6.49 -15.71 -5.01
N VAL A 393 5.26 -15.21 -4.84
CA VAL A 393 4.91 -13.79 -5.00
C VAL A 393 4.14 -13.30 -3.78
N GLN A 394 4.53 -12.17 -3.20
CA GLN A 394 3.86 -11.54 -2.05
C GLN A 394 3.06 -10.30 -2.45
N ARG A 395 3.36 -9.70 -3.60
CA ARG A 395 2.64 -8.54 -4.14
C ARG A 395 2.60 -8.60 -5.66
N ILE A 396 1.47 -8.20 -6.24
CA ILE A 396 1.32 -8.08 -7.70
C ILE A 396 0.93 -6.65 -8.02
N ILE A 397 1.59 -6.06 -9.03
CA ILE A 397 1.33 -4.71 -9.54
C ILE A 397 1.30 -4.79 -11.07
N VAL A 398 0.13 -4.56 -11.65
CA VAL A 398 -0.08 -4.61 -13.11
C VAL A 398 -0.42 -3.23 -13.62
N THR A 399 0.30 -2.76 -14.61
CA THR A 399 -0.07 -1.58 -15.40
C THR A 399 -0.88 -2.03 -16.62
N ILE A 400 -2.07 -1.47 -16.79
CA ILE A 400 -2.96 -1.76 -17.92
C ILE A 400 -3.07 -0.49 -18.74
N ALA A 401 -2.51 -0.51 -19.95
CA ALA A 401 -2.65 0.58 -20.91
C ALA A 401 -3.95 0.44 -21.71
N PRO A 402 -4.65 1.55 -22.03
CA PRO A 402 -5.92 1.53 -22.74
C PRO A 402 -5.71 1.32 -24.25
N THR A 403 -5.02 0.25 -24.62
CA THR A 403 -4.70 -0.11 -26.02
C THR A 403 -4.90 -1.60 -26.25
N PHE A 404 -5.08 -1.98 -27.49
CA PHE A 404 -5.15 -3.37 -27.95
C PHE A 404 -3.95 -3.64 -28.86
N VAL A 405 -3.22 -4.72 -28.61
CA VAL A 405 -2.00 -5.08 -29.35
C VAL A 405 -2.17 -6.35 -30.15
N GLY A 406 -2.90 -7.34 -29.62
CA GLY A 406 -3.08 -8.64 -30.26
C GLY A 406 -1.77 -9.42 -30.40
N GLY A 407 -0.87 -9.24 -29.42
CA GLY A 407 0.47 -9.78 -29.46
C GLY A 407 0.74 -10.86 -28.40
N ARG A 408 1.98 -10.93 -27.91
CA ARG A 408 2.40 -11.92 -26.94
C ARG A 408 1.77 -11.67 -25.57
N ALA A 409 1.11 -12.67 -25.00
CA ALA A 409 0.48 -12.60 -23.69
C ALA A 409 1.52 -12.36 -22.55
N ALA A 410 1.07 -11.64 -21.51
CA ALA A 410 1.86 -11.37 -20.32
C ALA A 410 2.20 -12.64 -19.53
N LEU A 411 1.31 -13.61 -19.54
CA LEU A 411 1.42 -14.87 -18.83
C LEU A 411 1.15 -16.03 -19.79
N ASP A 412 1.96 -17.08 -19.65
CA ASP A 412 1.61 -18.38 -20.21
C ASP A 412 0.45 -18.99 -19.40
N PRO A 413 -0.29 -19.98 -19.95
CA PRO A 413 -1.39 -20.60 -19.22
C PRO A 413 -0.97 -21.06 -17.82
N VAL A 414 -1.57 -20.50 -16.79
CA VAL A 414 -1.41 -20.97 -15.39
C VAL A 414 -2.42 -22.09 -15.22
N ALA A 415 -1.93 -23.33 -15.14
CA ALA A 415 -2.82 -24.47 -14.93
C ALA A 415 -3.55 -24.34 -13.58
N PRO A 416 -4.85 -24.67 -13.51
CA PRO A 416 -5.55 -24.76 -12.24
C PRO A 416 -4.89 -25.81 -11.35
N THR A 417 -4.85 -25.55 -10.03
CA THR A 417 -4.47 -26.56 -9.04
C THR A 417 -5.70 -27.43 -8.82
N GLY A 418 -5.70 -28.66 -9.38
CA GLY A 418 -6.82 -29.59 -9.30
C GLY A 418 -7.14 -30.18 -10.67
N ASP A 419 -8.16 -31.05 -10.73
CA ASP A 419 -8.61 -31.67 -11.99
C ASP A 419 -9.03 -30.60 -12.98
N ALA A 420 -8.25 -30.45 -14.04
CA ALA A 420 -8.41 -29.37 -15.06
C ALA A 420 -9.72 -29.46 -15.86
N ASP A 421 -10.51 -30.49 -15.64
CA ASP A 421 -11.76 -30.78 -16.36
C ASP A 421 -13.04 -30.32 -15.62
N ALA A 422 -12.93 -29.69 -14.44
CA ALA A 422 -14.09 -29.10 -13.77
C ALA A 422 -14.39 -27.71 -14.37
N PRO A 423 -15.35 -27.56 -15.28
CA PRO A 423 -15.65 -26.26 -15.89
C PRO A 423 -16.28 -25.36 -14.85
N GLY A 424 -15.62 -24.24 -14.52
CA GLY A 424 -16.24 -23.10 -13.88
C GLY A 424 -15.82 -22.78 -12.44
N ASP A 425 -14.86 -23.47 -11.84
CA ASP A 425 -14.38 -23.11 -10.51
C ASP A 425 -13.37 -21.93 -10.57
N ARG A 426 -13.85 -20.75 -10.21
CA ARG A 426 -13.01 -19.55 -10.07
C ARG A 426 -11.93 -19.70 -9.00
N ASP A 427 -12.12 -20.59 -8.03
CA ASP A 427 -11.23 -20.81 -6.90
C ASP A 427 -10.03 -21.68 -7.25
N ALA A 428 -10.04 -22.30 -8.43
CA ALA A 428 -8.90 -23.03 -8.98
C ALA A 428 -7.75 -22.11 -9.47
N PHE A 429 -7.97 -20.81 -9.59
CA PHE A 429 -6.98 -19.86 -10.07
C PHE A 429 -6.52 -18.89 -8.98
N PRO A 430 -5.25 -18.38 -9.04
CA PRO A 430 -4.80 -17.32 -8.14
C PRO A 430 -5.68 -16.07 -8.27
N ARG A 431 -6.06 -15.49 -7.13
CA ARG A 431 -6.83 -14.25 -7.06
C ARG A 431 -6.07 -13.18 -6.29
N LEU A 432 -6.49 -11.93 -6.42
CA LEU A 432 -5.96 -10.83 -5.63
C LEU A 432 -6.94 -10.48 -4.51
N LYS A 433 -6.40 -10.25 -3.31
CA LYS A 433 -7.06 -9.56 -2.20
C LYS A 433 -6.42 -8.21 -1.95
N ASN A 434 -7.06 -7.36 -1.13
CA ASN A 434 -6.58 -6.01 -0.83
C ASN A 434 -6.28 -5.21 -2.12
N VAL A 435 -7.18 -5.36 -3.09
CA VAL A 435 -7.02 -4.77 -4.42
C VAL A 435 -7.17 -3.26 -4.34
N ARG A 436 -6.20 -2.55 -4.93
CA ARG A 436 -6.25 -1.11 -5.14
C ARG A 436 -6.06 -0.80 -6.61
N GLN A 437 -6.75 0.23 -7.08
CA GLN A 437 -6.65 0.70 -8.46
C GLN A 437 -6.37 2.19 -8.49
N ARG A 438 -5.53 2.62 -9.44
CA ARG A 438 -5.17 4.04 -9.60
C ARG A 438 -4.86 4.36 -11.05
N TRP A 439 -5.23 5.57 -11.47
CA TRP A 439 -4.90 6.07 -12.79
C TRP A 439 -3.60 6.88 -12.79
N TYR A 440 -2.73 6.58 -13.75
CA TYR A 440 -1.46 7.27 -13.99
C TYR A 440 -1.44 7.82 -15.43
N GLY A 441 -2.01 8.99 -15.61
CA GLY A 441 -2.36 9.48 -16.94
C GLY A 441 -3.53 8.68 -17.48
N GLU A 442 -3.33 7.97 -18.59
CA GLU A 442 -4.31 7.11 -19.22
C GLU A 442 -4.19 5.63 -18.77
N ASP A 443 -3.10 5.27 -18.10
CA ASP A 443 -2.87 3.89 -17.64
C ASP A 443 -3.53 3.62 -16.30
N LEU A 444 -4.13 2.45 -16.16
CA LEU A 444 -4.64 1.92 -14.90
C LEU A 444 -3.58 1.04 -14.23
N ILE A 445 -3.20 1.35 -13.00
CA ILE A 445 -2.38 0.46 -12.18
C ILE A 445 -3.28 -0.27 -11.20
N LEU A 446 -3.25 -1.60 -11.28
CA LEU A 446 -3.92 -2.52 -10.39
C LEU A 446 -2.88 -3.19 -9.49
N GLU A 447 -3.08 -3.12 -8.17
CA GLU A 447 -2.17 -3.74 -7.21
C GLU A 447 -2.95 -4.58 -6.19
N GLY A 448 -2.39 -5.71 -5.75
CA GLY A 448 -3.04 -6.58 -4.77
C GLY A 448 -2.10 -7.67 -4.23
N ASP A 449 -2.56 -8.38 -3.22
CA ASP A 449 -1.86 -9.50 -2.63
C ASP A 449 -2.42 -10.81 -3.21
N PRO A 450 -1.58 -11.72 -3.73
CA PRO A 450 -2.08 -12.96 -4.29
C PRO A 450 -2.66 -13.87 -3.20
N VAL A 451 -3.78 -14.49 -3.51
CA VAL A 451 -4.38 -15.60 -2.76
C VAL A 451 -4.31 -16.82 -3.64
N TRP A 452 -3.66 -17.84 -3.13
CA TRP A 452 -3.46 -19.08 -3.83
C TRP A 452 -4.64 -20.02 -3.59
N PRO A 453 -5.04 -20.84 -4.58
CA PRO A 453 -5.99 -21.90 -4.37
C PRO A 453 -5.52 -22.82 -3.24
N SER A 454 -6.44 -23.26 -2.40
CA SER A 454 -6.13 -24.27 -1.37
C SER A 454 -5.72 -25.56 -2.07
N SER A 455 -4.53 -26.07 -1.76
CA SER A 455 -4.22 -27.47 -2.05
C SER A 455 -5.02 -28.30 -1.06
N GLU A 456 -6.13 -28.90 -1.47
CA GLU A 456 -6.77 -29.97 -0.73
C GLU A 456 -5.87 -31.21 -0.64
#